data_3cb2bef3ba0f0eef5195cf6bdc8d423c
#
_entry.id   3cb2bef3ba0f0eef5195cf6bdc8d423c
#
_cell.length_a   1.000
_cell.length_b   1.000
_cell.length_c   1.000
_cell.angle_alpha   90.00
_cell.angle_beta   90.00
_cell.angle_gamma   90.00
#
_symmetry.space_group_name_H-M   'P 1'
#
loop_
_entity.id
_entity.type
_entity.pdbx_description
1 polymer ?
#
loop_
_entity_poly.entity_id
_entity_poly.type
_entity_poly.pdbx_seq_one_letter_code
_entity_poly.pdbx_strand_id
1 'polypeptide(L)'
;MSSNDRSERRVHIEFDSKKSIYNTSNLFFMGSCFGEEIHKKMIEIGHASSISNPFGTIFHPMPLLENLERIVLNKPCIAQEIFTQTNSESASYHHLQLAYRFHNADKTALIDHINQVTGAAHKQLNSSSHLFITLGTAWHYQHLPTNQIVGNCHKLPQAQFQKFLSFQAEIKQAIHTMCHLVKTHMPKLELIFTISPVKHLRDGLAENLASKSTLISALDECLAENSNTQTIGYFPSYEFVTEELNDWSFFRDDKMHPTPETIDLIFEKFSQVYRN
;
A
#
# COMPACT_ATOMS: atom_id res chain seq x y z
N MET A 1 -13.88 -14.44 44.14
CA MET A 1 -13.61 -15.17 42.87
C MET A 1 -12.72 -14.28 42.05
N SER A 2 -11.51 -14.72 41.83
CA SER A 2 -10.36 -13.91 41.42
C SER A 2 -10.41 -13.49 39.95
N SER A 3 -10.03 -12.24 39.72
CA SER A 3 -9.96 -11.53 38.42
C SER A 3 -8.79 -11.94 37.51
N ASN A 4 -8.19 -13.12 37.71
CA ASN A 4 -6.91 -13.49 37.09
C ASN A 4 -6.99 -14.52 35.95
N ASP A 5 -8.18 -14.88 35.45
CA ASP A 5 -8.29 -15.98 34.47
C ASP A 5 -8.67 -15.53 33.04
N ARG A 6 -8.57 -14.25 32.73
CA ARG A 6 -8.83 -13.75 31.36
C ARG A 6 -7.59 -13.50 30.52
N SER A 7 -6.38 -13.54 31.08
CA SER A 7 -5.15 -13.26 30.34
C SER A 7 -4.56 -14.46 29.59
N GLU A 8 -5.02 -15.69 29.87
CA GLU A 8 -4.42 -16.92 29.33
C GLU A 8 -5.08 -17.46 28.05
N ARG A 9 -6.10 -16.78 27.50
CA ARG A 9 -6.82 -17.23 26.29
C ARG A 9 -6.68 -16.27 25.11
N ARG A 10 -5.60 -15.53 25.00
CA ARG A 10 -5.34 -14.74 23.78
C ARG A 10 -4.92 -15.69 22.67
N VAL A 11 -5.69 -15.69 21.59
CA VAL A 11 -5.27 -16.30 20.32
C VAL A 11 -4.13 -15.46 19.77
N HIS A 12 -2.99 -16.07 19.50
CA HIS A 12 -1.84 -15.38 18.90
C HIS A 12 -1.79 -15.69 17.40
N ILE A 13 -1.48 -14.68 16.62
CA ILE A 13 -1.17 -14.84 15.20
C ILE A 13 0.25 -15.35 15.06
N GLU A 14 0.42 -16.45 14.37
CA GLU A 14 1.74 -16.95 14.00
C GLU A 14 2.32 -16.12 12.85
N PHE A 15 3.53 -15.65 13.02
CA PHE A 15 4.27 -14.92 12.02
C PHE A 15 5.42 -15.80 11.50
N ASP A 16 5.49 -15.93 10.17
CA ASP A 16 6.61 -16.63 9.53
C ASP A 16 7.91 -15.81 9.73
N SER A 17 8.79 -16.28 10.59
CA SER A 17 10.03 -15.56 10.91
C SER A 17 11.04 -15.68 9.78
N LYS A 18 11.24 -14.59 9.05
CA LYS A 18 12.28 -14.44 8.01
C LYS A 18 13.23 -13.30 8.42
N LYS A 19 14.11 -13.52 9.37
CA LYS A 19 15.06 -12.49 9.82
C LYS A 19 16.05 -12.13 8.72
N SER A 20 15.63 -11.29 7.78
CA SER A 20 16.38 -10.94 6.56
C SER A 20 16.73 -9.45 6.46
N ILE A 21 16.19 -8.59 7.33
CA ILE A 21 16.52 -7.17 7.35
C ILE A 21 17.71 -6.91 8.28
N TYR A 22 18.79 -6.47 7.69
CA TYR A 22 20.00 -6.01 8.37
C TYR A 22 20.06 -4.48 8.37
N ASN A 23 20.86 -3.87 9.25
CA ASN A 23 21.01 -2.41 9.27
C ASN A 23 21.53 -1.82 7.94
N THR A 24 22.14 -2.64 7.09
CA THR A 24 22.63 -2.27 5.75
C THR A 24 21.61 -2.50 4.64
N SER A 25 20.45 -3.10 4.94
CA SER A 25 19.41 -3.36 3.94
C SER A 25 18.78 -2.06 3.45
N ASN A 26 18.51 -1.95 2.16
CA ASN A 26 17.71 -0.87 1.61
C ASN A 26 16.26 -1.33 1.49
N LEU A 27 15.33 -0.52 1.98
CA LEU A 27 13.91 -0.87 2.05
C LEU A 27 13.09 0.06 1.16
N PHE A 28 12.08 -0.50 0.53
CA PHE A 28 11.14 0.24 -0.31
C PHE A 28 9.70 -0.04 0.16
N PHE A 29 8.94 1.02 0.42
CA PHE A 29 7.54 0.91 0.87
C PHE A 29 6.61 1.55 -0.15
N MET A 30 5.50 0.88 -0.47
CA MET A 30 4.44 1.39 -1.34
C MET A 30 3.06 1.06 -0.78
N GLY A 31 2.09 1.91 -1.05
CA GLY A 31 0.68 1.64 -0.78
C GLY A 31 0.06 2.59 0.22
N SER A 32 -0.61 2.05 1.24
CA SER A 32 -1.32 2.79 2.26
C SER A 32 -0.39 3.58 3.19
N CYS A 33 -0.94 4.62 3.84
CA CYS A 33 -0.24 5.42 4.85
C CYS A 33 0.30 4.60 6.03
N PHE A 34 -0.25 3.43 6.31
CA PHE A 34 0.31 2.52 7.31
C PHE A 34 1.76 2.13 6.97
N GLY A 35 2.07 1.89 5.69
CA GLY A 35 3.46 1.65 5.25
C GLY A 35 4.40 2.81 5.58
N GLU A 36 3.91 4.05 5.54
CA GLU A 36 4.68 5.24 5.93
C GLU A 36 4.96 5.26 7.45
N GLU A 37 4.03 4.79 8.29
CA GLU A 37 4.25 4.72 9.74
C GLU A 37 5.35 3.68 10.07
N ILE A 38 5.34 2.51 9.44
CA ILE A 38 6.41 1.51 9.60
C ILE A 38 7.75 2.06 9.08
N HIS A 39 7.74 2.74 7.93
CA HIS A 39 8.93 3.40 7.39
C HIS A 39 9.50 4.44 8.35
N LYS A 40 8.67 5.30 8.97
CA LYS A 40 9.12 6.26 9.99
C LYS A 40 9.79 5.57 11.17
N LYS A 41 9.20 4.48 11.66
CA LYS A 41 9.78 3.69 12.75
C LYS A 41 11.14 3.09 12.37
N MET A 42 11.31 2.65 11.12
CA MET A 42 12.61 2.20 10.61
C MET A 42 13.66 3.32 10.61
N ILE A 43 13.27 4.55 10.23
CA ILE A 43 14.16 5.73 10.30
C ILE A 43 14.52 6.08 11.75
N GLU A 44 13.55 6.05 12.67
CA GLU A 44 13.77 6.35 14.10
C GLU A 44 14.82 5.42 14.75
N ILE A 45 14.88 4.16 14.32
CA ILE A 45 15.90 3.21 14.79
C ILE A 45 17.22 3.24 13.99
N GLY A 46 17.41 4.27 13.15
CA GLY A 46 18.65 4.50 12.40
C GLY A 46 18.74 3.79 11.05
N HIS A 47 17.64 3.24 10.52
CA HIS A 47 17.61 2.58 9.21
C HIS A 47 17.40 3.60 8.09
N ALA A 48 18.46 4.32 7.73
CA ALA A 48 18.37 5.51 6.87
C ALA A 48 18.16 5.21 5.36
N SER A 49 18.51 4.02 4.89
CA SER A 49 18.43 3.65 3.47
C SER A 49 17.07 3.10 3.09
N SER A 50 16.04 3.94 3.15
CA SER A 50 14.68 3.54 2.82
C SER A 50 13.90 4.67 2.15
N ILE A 51 12.89 4.31 1.34
CA ILE A 51 11.95 5.23 0.69
C ILE A 51 10.53 4.74 0.89
N SER A 52 9.59 5.66 1.02
CA SER A 52 8.16 5.34 1.10
C SER A 52 7.36 6.19 0.12
N ASN A 53 6.42 5.53 -0.55
CA ASN A 53 5.39 6.16 -1.39
C ASN A 53 5.91 7.27 -2.31
N PRO A 54 6.84 6.99 -3.25
CA PRO A 54 7.40 8.03 -4.13
C PRO A 54 6.31 8.77 -4.92
N PHE A 55 5.25 8.08 -5.31
CA PHE A 55 4.08 8.66 -5.99
C PHE A 55 2.95 9.07 -5.02
N GLY A 56 3.22 9.06 -3.72
CA GLY A 56 2.25 9.29 -2.66
C GLY A 56 1.42 8.06 -2.33
N THR A 57 0.52 8.21 -1.37
CA THR A 57 -0.28 7.13 -0.82
C THR A 57 -1.32 6.66 -1.83
N ILE A 58 -1.30 5.39 -2.17
CA ILE A 58 -2.26 4.72 -3.07
C ILE A 58 -2.79 3.49 -2.33
N PHE A 59 -4.10 3.33 -2.25
CA PHE A 59 -4.74 2.33 -1.38
C PHE A 59 -5.19 1.08 -2.12
N HIS A 60 -5.57 1.21 -3.40
CA HIS A 60 -6.16 0.13 -4.19
C HIS A 60 -5.10 -0.62 -5.01
N PRO A 61 -5.16 -1.98 -5.08
CA PRO A 61 -4.16 -2.79 -5.76
C PRO A 61 -3.93 -2.45 -7.24
N MET A 62 -4.97 -2.09 -8.00
CA MET A 62 -4.81 -1.84 -9.45
C MET A 62 -3.98 -0.58 -9.76
N PRO A 63 -4.31 0.63 -9.24
CA PRO A 63 -3.43 1.78 -9.40
C PRO A 63 -2.04 1.57 -8.78
N LEU A 64 -1.95 0.78 -7.71
CA LEU A 64 -0.67 0.46 -7.08
C LEU A 64 0.20 -0.41 -8.01
N LEU A 65 -0.40 -1.37 -8.73
CA LEU A 65 0.27 -2.15 -9.77
C LEU A 65 0.82 -1.25 -10.89
N GLU A 66 0.02 -0.33 -11.43
CA GLU A 66 0.47 0.60 -12.47
C GLU A 66 1.67 1.44 -12.01
N ASN A 67 1.65 1.88 -10.75
CA ASN A 67 2.76 2.62 -10.17
C ASN A 67 4.00 1.74 -9.97
N LEU A 68 3.83 0.49 -9.56
CA LEU A 68 4.92 -0.48 -9.45
C LEU A 68 5.53 -0.78 -10.81
N GLU A 69 4.71 -1.01 -11.84
CA GLU A 69 5.19 -1.20 -13.22
C GLU A 69 6.02 -0.02 -13.71
N ARG A 70 5.54 1.21 -13.46
CA ARG A 70 6.27 2.43 -13.81
C ARG A 70 7.65 2.46 -13.18
N ILE A 71 7.75 2.12 -11.90
CA ILE A 71 9.02 2.11 -11.17
C ILE A 71 9.92 0.96 -11.67
N VAL A 72 9.40 -0.26 -11.71
CA VAL A 72 10.20 -1.45 -12.08
C VAL A 72 10.75 -1.34 -13.50
N LEU A 73 9.94 -0.87 -14.44
CA LEU A 73 10.33 -0.75 -15.86
C LEU A 73 10.96 0.61 -16.20
N ASN A 74 11.09 1.52 -15.24
CA ASN A 74 11.50 2.92 -15.45
C ASN A 74 10.72 3.58 -16.60
N LYS A 75 9.40 3.34 -16.63
CA LYS A 75 8.52 3.76 -17.73
C LYS A 75 8.27 5.26 -17.65
N PRO A 76 8.62 6.04 -18.72
CA PRO A 76 8.38 7.47 -18.72
C PRO A 76 6.88 7.77 -18.76
N CYS A 77 6.49 8.88 -18.12
CA CYS A 77 5.16 9.45 -18.27
C CYS A 77 5.04 10.12 -19.64
N ILE A 78 3.95 9.88 -20.32
CA ILE A 78 3.64 10.44 -21.63
C ILE A 78 2.44 11.39 -21.55
N ALA A 79 2.31 12.27 -22.55
CA ALA A 79 1.28 13.31 -22.56
C ALA A 79 -0.16 12.76 -22.54
N GLN A 80 -0.38 11.54 -23.02
CA GLN A 80 -1.67 10.86 -23.05
C GLN A 80 -2.13 10.38 -21.65
N GLU A 81 -1.23 10.22 -20.70
CA GLU A 81 -1.54 9.82 -19.31
C GLU A 81 -2.02 11.02 -18.48
N ILE A 82 -1.85 12.24 -18.99
CA ILE A 82 -2.20 13.46 -18.28
C ILE A 82 -3.64 13.88 -18.60
N PHE A 83 -4.49 13.83 -17.60
CA PHE A 83 -5.85 14.37 -17.66
C PHE A 83 -5.81 15.90 -17.54
N THR A 84 -6.59 16.58 -18.39
CA THR A 84 -6.72 18.03 -18.39
C THR A 84 -8.10 18.41 -17.86
N GLN A 85 -8.11 19.15 -16.75
CA GLN A 85 -9.31 19.81 -16.24
C GLN A 85 -9.29 21.27 -16.67
N THR A 86 -10.32 21.69 -17.43
CA THR A 86 -10.48 23.08 -17.86
C THR A 86 -11.64 23.72 -17.09
N ASN A 87 -11.44 24.92 -16.56
CA ASN A 87 -12.49 25.81 -16.11
C ASN A 87 -12.42 27.09 -16.93
N SER A 88 -13.33 28.09 -16.69
CA SER A 88 -13.44 29.31 -17.51
C SER A 88 -12.18 30.18 -17.55
N GLU A 89 -11.23 30.00 -16.61
CA GLU A 89 -10.10 30.90 -16.42
C GLU A 89 -8.73 30.20 -16.54
N SER A 90 -8.68 28.88 -16.36
CA SER A 90 -7.42 28.15 -16.34
C SER A 90 -7.58 26.67 -16.69
N ALA A 91 -6.49 26.04 -17.10
CA ALA A 91 -6.35 24.59 -17.20
C ALA A 91 -5.47 24.08 -16.05
N SER A 92 -5.79 22.90 -15.54
CA SER A 92 -4.93 22.16 -14.64
C SER A 92 -4.73 20.74 -15.15
N TYR A 93 -3.54 20.22 -14.96
CA TYR A 93 -3.10 18.92 -15.46
C TYR A 93 -2.89 17.97 -14.31
N HIS A 94 -3.38 16.72 -14.45
CA HIS A 94 -3.41 15.73 -13.38
C HIS A 94 -2.97 14.37 -13.90
N HIS A 95 -2.25 13.62 -13.09
CA HIS A 95 -2.02 12.20 -13.35
C HIS A 95 -2.87 11.36 -12.40
N LEU A 96 -3.99 10.83 -12.87
CA LEU A 96 -5.05 10.24 -12.03
C LEU A 96 -4.63 8.96 -11.28
N GLN A 97 -3.53 8.31 -11.67
CA GLN A 97 -2.99 7.15 -10.95
C GLN A 97 -2.09 7.50 -9.77
N LEU A 98 -1.67 8.77 -9.65
CA LEU A 98 -0.76 9.26 -8.64
C LEU A 98 -1.51 10.08 -7.59
N ALA A 99 -0.88 10.32 -6.42
CA ALA A 99 -1.49 11.15 -5.37
C ALA A 99 -1.68 12.60 -5.82
N TYR A 100 -2.55 13.32 -5.10
CA TYR A 100 -2.95 14.70 -5.43
C TYR A 100 -1.80 15.65 -5.75
N ARG A 101 -0.65 15.50 -5.11
CA ARG A 101 0.53 16.35 -5.37
C ARG A 101 1.05 16.29 -6.81
N PHE A 102 0.66 15.28 -7.60
CA PHE A 102 1.00 15.14 -9.01
C PHE A 102 -0.05 15.81 -9.89
N HIS A 103 -0.17 17.13 -9.71
CA HIS A 103 -0.91 18.06 -10.57
C HIS A 103 -0.10 19.34 -10.77
N ASN A 104 -0.32 20.04 -11.88
CA ASN A 104 0.36 21.29 -12.19
C ASN A 104 -0.50 22.14 -13.15
N ALA A 105 -0.25 23.46 -13.20
CA ALA A 105 -0.77 24.35 -14.23
C ALA A 105 0.01 24.23 -15.55
N ASP A 106 1.21 23.65 -15.53
CA ASP A 106 2.04 23.37 -16.71
C ASP A 106 2.15 21.85 -16.91
N LYS A 107 1.69 21.40 -18.09
CA LYS A 107 1.70 19.98 -18.46
C LYS A 107 3.09 19.39 -18.59
N THR A 108 4.02 20.15 -19.19
CA THR A 108 5.40 19.71 -19.38
C THR A 108 6.12 19.57 -18.05
N ALA A 109 5.99 20.58 -17.18
CA ALA A 109 6.55 20.55 -15.84
C ALA A 109 6.01 19.37 -14.99
N LEU A 110 4.73 19.00 -15.15
CA LEU A 110 4.18 17.82 -14.49
C LEU A 110 4.82 16.53 -14.99
N ILE A 111 4.94 16.37 -16.32
CA ILE A 111 5.55 15.18 -16.94
C ILE A 111 7.01 15.04 -16.50
N ASP A 112 7.77 16.13 -16.54
CA ASP A 112 9.18 16.15 -16.13
C ASP A 112 9.33 15.77 -14.65
N HIS A 113 8.47 16.31 -13.79
CA HIS A 113 8.47 15.97 -12.38
C HIS A 113 8.17 14.47 -12.14
N ILE A 114 7.15 13.91 -12.82
CA ILE A 114 6.82 12.48 -12.74
C ILE A 114 8.02 11.64 -13.20
N ASN A 115 8.65 12.00 -14.30
CA ASN A 115 9.81 11.28 -14.84
C ASN A 115 11.03 11.34 -13.90
N GLN A 116 11.27 12.48 -13.29
CA GLN A 116 12.32 12.63 -12.27
C GLN A 116 12.06 11.71 -11.07
N VAL A 117 10.83 11.70 -10.54
CA VAL A 117 10.45 10.82 -9.42
C VAL A 117 10.54 9.36 -9.83
N THR A 118 10.09 9.00 -11.04
CA THR A 118 10.17 7.63 -11.58
C THR A 118 11.63 7.15 -11.62
N GLY A 119 12.53 7.92 -12.19
CA GLY A 119 13.96 7.56 -12.29
C GLY A 119 14.62 7.41 -10.91
N ALA A 120 14.31 8.31 -9.97
CA ALA A 120 14.82 8.22 -8.60
C ALA A 120 14.29 6.98 -7.88
N ALA A 121 12.97 6.70 -7.98
CA ALA A 121 12.34 5.53 -7.39
C ALA A 121 12.86 4.21 -8.00
N HIS A 122 13.03 4.17 -9.33
CA HIS A 122 13.62 3.02 -10.01
C HIS A 122 15.04 2.70 -9.50
N LYS A 123 15.89 3.73 -9.41
CA LYS A 123 17.26 3.59 -8.88
C LYS A 123 17.25 3.06 -7.44
N GLN A 124 16.38 3.59 -6.60
CA GLN A 124 16.26 3.18 -5.20
C GLN A 124 15.74 1.73 -5.10
N LEU A 125 14.71 1.37 -5.86
CA LEU A 125 14.15 0.02 -5.85
C LEU A 125 15.18 -1.02 -6.31
N ASN A 126 15.97 -0.71 -7.34
CA ASN A 126 17.05 -1.58 -7.83
C ASN A 126 18.16 -1.84 -6.79
N SER A 127 18.33 -0.92 -5.84
CA SER A 127 19.28 -1.09 -4.73
C SER A 127 18.63 -1.68 -3.47
N SER A 128 17.31 -1.90 -3.48
CA SER A 128 16.57 -2.39 -2.32
C SER A 128 16.65 -3.91 -2.21
N SER A 129 16.66 -4.40 -0.97
CA SER A 129 16.56 -5.83 -0.66
C SER A 129 15.11 -6.25 -0.41
N HIS A 130 14.26 -5.33 0.04
CA HIS A 130 12.86 -5.59 0.37
C HIS A 130 11.95 -4.53 -0.23
N LEU A 131 10.81 -5.01 -0.74
CA LEU A 131 9.66 -4.19 -1.15
C LEU A 131 8.45 -4.56 -0.29
N PHE A 132 7.97 -3.60 0.49
CA PHE A 132 6.75 -3.73 1.29
C PHE A 132 5.58 -3.08 0.56
N ILE A 133 4.53 -3.86 0.25
CA ILE A 133 3.30 -3.38 -0.38
C ILE A 133 2.17 -3.44 0.63
N THR A 134 1.66 -2.26 1.00
CA THR A 134 0.54 -2.13 1.94
C THR A 134 -0.77 -1.91 1.20
N LEU A 135 -1.62 -2.94 1.15
CA LEU A 135 -2.95 -2.86 0.54
C LEU A 135 -3.94 -2.19 1.49
N GLY A 136 -4.65 -1.16 1.03
CA GLY A 136 -5.54 -0.37 1.87
C GLY A 136 -7.00 -0.80 1.78
N THR A 137 -7.54 -0.86 0.57
CA THR A 137 -8.95 -1.09 0.29
C THR A 137 -9.18 -1.77 -1.05
N ALA A 138 -10.26 -2.54 -1.16
CA ALA A 138 -10.78 -3.07 -2.42
C ALA A 138 -11.82 -2.12 -3.06
N TRP A 139 -12.17 -1.00 -2.41
CA TRP A 139 -12.99 0.04 -3.00
C TRP A 139 -12.13 0.89 -3.93
N HIS A 140 -12.61 1.12 -5.17
CA HIS A 140 -11.97 2.00 -6.14
C HIS A 140 -12.93 3.06 -6.65
N TYR A 141 -12.37 4.13 -7.21
CA TYR A 141 -13.09 5.12 -7.97
C TYR A 141 -12.75 4.95 -9.45
N GLN A 142 -13.80 4.94 -10.28
CA GLN A 142 -13.69 4.98 -11.73
C GLN A 142 -13.98 6.39 -12.20
N HIS A 143 -13.08 6.98 -12.96
CA HIS A 143 -13.28 8.27 -13.61
C HIS A 143 -14.11 8.09 -14.86
N LEU A 144 -15.35 8.57 -14.84
CA LEU A 144 -16.35 8.33 -15.89
C LEU A 144 -15.92 8.84 -17.28
N PRO A 145 -15.30 10.04 -17.41
CA PRO A 145 -14.86 10.53 -18.72
C PRO A 145 -13.79 9.69 -19.41
N THR A 146 -12.90 9.03 -18.64
CA THR A 146 -11.82 8.20 -19.19
C THR A 146 -12.05 6.71 -19.03
N ASN A 147 -13.09 6.33 -18.29
CA ASN A 147 -13.41 4.94 -17.91
C ASN A 147 -12.25 4.20 -17.20
N GLN A 148 -11.40 4.94 -16.51
CA GLN A 148 -10.22 4.40 -15.81
C GLN A 148 -10.45 4.31 -14.30
N ILE A 149 -9.96 3.23 -13.68
CA ILE A 149 -9.80 3.16 -12.22
C ILE A 149 -8.66 4.12 -11.86
N VAL A 150 -8.87 4.95 -10.83
CA VAL A 150 -7.92 6.00 -10.46
C VAL A 150 -7.31 5.79 -9.08
N GLY A 151 -6.07 6.18 -8.93
CA GLY A 151 -5.37 6.18 -7.64
C GLY A 151 -5.79 7.36 -6.76
N ASN A 152 -6.22 8.47 -7.37
CA ASN A 152 -6.65 9.67 -6.67
C ASN A 152 -7.66 10.48 -7.50
N CYS A 153 -8.69 11.02 -6.86
CA CYS A 153 -9.69 11.86 -7.56
C CYS A 153 -9.24 13.32 -7.76
N HIS A 154 -8.08 13.72 -7.28
CA HIS A 154 -7.44 15.03 -7.48
C HIS A 154 -8.33 16.24 -7.15
N LYS A 155 -9.29 16.10 -6.21
CA LYS A 155 -10.29 17.12 -5.86
C LYS A 155 -11.13 17.58 -7.07
N LEU A 156 -11.18 16.78 -8.14
CA LEU A 156 -12.05 16.99 -9.27
C LEU A 156 -13.51 16.82 -8.86
N PRO A 157 -14.48 17.35 -9.63
CA PRO A 157 -15.90 17.23 -9.29
C PRO A 157 -16.32 15.78 -9.05
N GLN A 158 -16.97 15.53 -7.92
CA GLN A 158 -17.37 14.17 -7.52
C GLN A 158 -18.27 13.49 -8.56
N ALA A 159 -19.08 14.25 -9.29
CA ALA A 159 -19.92 13.74 -10.37
C ALA A 159 -19.14 13.08 -11.53
N GLN A 160 -17.83 13.30 -11.61
CA GLN A 160 -16.97 12.63 -12.60
C GLN A 160 -16.53 11.22 -12.16
N PHE A 161 -16.88 10.80 -10.96
CA PHE A 161 -16.42 9.53 -10.41
C PHE A 161 -17.59 8.65 -9.99
N GLN A 162 -17.42 7.36 -10.17
CA GLN A 162 -18.28 6.34 -9.59
C GLN A 162 -17.44 5.40 -8.73
N LYS A 163 -17.99 5.00 -7.58
CA LYS A 163 -17.30 4.13 -6.62
C LYS A 163 -17.81 2.70 -6.75
N PHE A 164 -16.89 1.74 -6.74
CA PHE A 164 -17.18 0.31 -6.83
C PHE A 164 -16.35 -0.48 -5.83
N LEU A 165 -16.87 -1.61 -5.38
CA LEU A 165 -16.09 -2.66 -4.75
C LEU A 165 -15.57 -3.60 -5.85
N SER A 166 -14.26 -3.75 -5.95
CA SER A 166 -13.64 -4.69 -6.91
C SER A 166 -13.98 -6.13 -6.57
N PHE A 167 -14.13 -6.94 -7.60
CA PHE A 167 -14.23 -8.39 -7.44
C PHE A 167 -12.90 -8.98 -6.96
N GLN A 168 -13.00 -10.05 -6.16
CA GLN A 168 -11.81 -10.76 -5.66
C GLN A 168 -10.86 -11.18 -6.79
N ALA A 169 -11.41 -11.66 -7.92
CA ALA A 169 -10.62 -12.07 -9.08
C ALA A 169 -9.77 -10.93 -9.69
N GLU A 170 -10.29 -9.69 -9.71
CA GLU A 170 -9.56 -8.51 -10.19
C GLU A 170 -8.40 -8.16 -9.26
N ILE A 171 -8.65 -8.19 -7.95
CA ILE A 171 -7.63 -7.96 -6.92
C ILE A 171 -6.55 -9.03 -6.99
N LYS A 172 -6.95 -10.32 -7.07
CA LYS A 172 -6.03 -11.45 -7.23
C LYS A 172 -5.15 -11.29 -8.46
N GLN A 173 -5.75 -10.93 -9.60
CA GLN A 173 -5.00 -10.71 -10.84
C GLN A 173 -3.97 -9.58 -10.70
N ALA A 174 -4.34 -8.48 -10.03
CA ALA A 174 -3.41 -7.38 -9.78
C ALA A 174 -2.23 -7.81 -8.89
N ILE A 175 -2.50 -8.52 -7.79
CA ILE A 175 -1.46 -9.04 -6.88
C ILE A 175 -0.56 -10.06 -7.61
N HIS A 176 -1.15 -10.99 -8.36
CA HIS A 176 -0.41 -11.97 -9.15
C HIS A 176 0.53 -11.29 -10.16
N THR A 177 0.04 -10.22 -10.83
CA THR A 177 0.85 -9.45 -11.78
C THR A 177 1.99 -8.71 -11.07
N MET A 178 1.77 -8.15 -9.87
CA MET A 178 2.86 -7.58 -9.05
C MET A 178 3.94 -8.63 -8.72
N CYS A 179 3.52 -9.81 -8.29
CA CYS A 179 4.43 -10.92 -7.99
C CYS A 179 5.25 -11.32 -9.22
N HIS A 180 4.59 -11.49 -10.36
CA HIS A 180 5.26 -11.85 -11.62
C HIS A 180 6.25 -10.78 -12.07
N LEU A 181 5.85 -9.50 -12.01
CA LEU A 181 6.69 -8.36 -12.37
C LEU A 181 7.98 -8.32 -11.54
N VAL A 182 7.84 -8.44 -10.21
CA VAL A 182 9.00 -8.44 -9.30
C VAL A 182 9.88 -9.66 -9.54
N LYS A 183 9.32 -10.85 -9.65
CA LYS A 183 10.09 -12.07 -9.93
C LYS A 183 10.88 -11.97 -11.23
N THR A 184 10.27 -11.41 -12.28
CA THR A 184 10.87 -11.32 -13.61
C THR A 184 12.01 -10.31 -13.67
N HIS A 185 11.81 -9.13 -13.08
CA HIS A 185 12.74 -8.02 -13.23
C HIS A 185 13.68 -7.84 -12.04
N MET A 186 13.30 -8.32 -10.87
CA MET A 186 14.01 -8.12 -9.59
C MET A 186 14.07 -9.42 -8.76
N PRO A 187 14.64 -10.51 -9.28
CA PRO A 187 14.53 -11.86 -8.67
C PRO A 187 15.17 -12.00 -7.28
N LYS A 188 15.98 -11.03 -6.86
CA LYS A 188 16.62 -10.98 -5.54
C LYS A 188 15.84 -10.15 -4.51
N LEU A 189 14.81 -9.41 -4.97
CA LEU A 189 14.01 -8.53 -4.12
C LEU A 189 12.99 -9.37 -3.33
N GLU A 190 12.98 -9.24 -2.03
CA GLU A 190 11.93 -9.83 -1.19
C GLU A 190 10.69 -8.93 -1.26
N LEU A 191 9.56 -9.50 -1.69
CA LEU A 191 8.27 -8.84 -1.80
C LEU A 191 7.38 -9.25 -0.63
N ILE A 192 7.03 -8.30 0.22
CA ILE A 192 6.22 -8.55 1.41
C ILE A 192 4.95 -7.74 1.32
N PHE A 193 3.82 -8.43 1.28
CA PHE A 193 2.51 -7.79 1.37
C PHE A 193 2.09 -7.61 2.82
N THR A 194 1.28 -6.59 3.05
CA THR A 194 0.54 -6.42 4.30
C THR A 194 -0.80 -5.74 4.00
N ILE A 195 -1.83 -6.03 4.79
CA ILE A 195 -3.11 -5.34 4.70
C ILE A 195 -3.17 -4.29 5.79
N SER A 196 -3.42 -3.05 5.40
CA SER A 196 -3.46 -1.91 6.31
C SER A 196 -4.46 -2.12 7.45
N PRO A 197 -4.07 -1.94 8.72
CA PRO A 197 -5.00 -1.96 9.84
C PRO A 197 -5.93 -0.73 9.89
N VAL A 198 -5.66 0.30 9.08
CA VAL A 198 -6.54 1.47 8.96
C VAL A 198 -7.90 1.05 8.42
N LYS A 199 -8.97 1.46 9.12
CA LYS A 199 -10.36 1.19 8.74
C LYS A 199 -10.90 2.32 7.87
N HIS A 200 -11.61 1.99 6.80
CA HIS A 200 -12.25 2.95 5.90
C HIS A 200 -13.75 3.10 6.26
N LEU A 201 -14.04 3.73 7.41
CA LEU A 201 -15.39 3.77 7.98
C LEU A 201 -16.34 4.80 7.32
N ARG A 202 -15.85 5.61 6.38
CA ARG A 202 -16.73 6.54 5.63
C ARG A 202 -17.81 5.84 4.83
N ASP A 203 -17.59 4.58 4.47
CA ASP A 203 -18.51 3.75 3.71
C ASP A 203 -19.39 2.87 4.61
N GLY A 204 -19.04 2.77 5.88
CA GLY A 204 -19.67 1.87 6.85
C GLY A 204 -18.71 0.76 7.31
N LEU A 205 -19.07 0.16 8.44
CA LEU A 205 -18.25 -0.90 9.04
C LEU A 205 -18.36 -2.21 8.23
N ALA A 206 -19.55 -2.55 7.75
CA ALA A 206 -19.78 -3.74 6.92
C ALA A 206 -19.03 -3.64 5.58
N GLU A 207 -19.06 -2.47 4.97
CA GLU A 207 -18.37 -2.16 3.70
C GLU A 207 -16.86 -2.21 3.86
N ASN A 208 -16.34 -1.71 5.01
CA ASN A 208 -14.93 -1.88 5.35
C ASN A 208 -14.55 -3.35 5.49
N LEU A 209 -15.36 -4.13 6.20
CA LEU A 209 -15.10 -5.56 6.38
C LEU A 209 -15.16 -6.31 5.04
N ALA A 210 -16.15 -6.04 4.19
CA ALA A 210 -16.24 -6.62 2.84
C ALA A 210 -14.98 -6.32 2.02
N SER A 211 -14.52 -5.07 2.05
CA SER A 211 -13.28 -4.65 1.37
C SER A 211 -12.05 -5.39 1.89
N LYS A 212 -11.87 -5.48 3.21
CA LYS A 212 -10.73 -6.17 3.81
C LYS A 212 -10.76 -7.67 3.53
N SER A 213 -11.92 -8.31 3.64
CA SER A 213 -12.08 -9.73 3.33
C SER A 213 -11.75 -10.04 1.87
N THR A 214 -12.15 -9.17 0.93
CA THR A 214 -11.78 -9.30 -0.49
C THR A 214 -10.27 -9.25 -0.70
N LEU A 215 -9.58 -8.31 -0.02
CA LEU A 215 -8.11 -8.22 -0.10
C LEU A 215 -7.43 -9.44 0.51
N ILE A 216 -7.88 -9.89 1.69
CA ILE A 216 -7.32 -11.05 2.40
C ILE A 216 -7.46 -12.30 1.54
N SER A 217 -8.67 -12.62 1.07
CA SER A 217 -8.92 -13.81 0.25
C SER A 217 -8.11 -13.81 -1.05
N ALA A 218 -8.06 -12.66 -1.76
CA ALA A 218 -7.30 -12.54 -2.99
C ALA A 218 -5.79 -12.73 -2.76
N LEU A 219 -5.26 -12.18 -1.67
CA LEU A 219 -3.85 -12.29 -1.32
C LEU A 219 -3.51 -13.72 -0.88
N ASP A 220 -4.33 -14.36 -0.04
CA ASP A 220 -4.14 -15.73 0.43
C ASP A 220 -4.03 -16.72 -0.74
N GLU A 221 -4.94 -16.63 -1.72
CA GLU A 221 -4.85 -17.44 -2.94
C GLU A 221 -3.55 -17.20 -3.72
N CYS A 222 -3.11 -15.93 -3.85
CA CYS A 222 -1.85 -15.62 -4.52
C CYS A 222 -0.64 -16.17 -3.76
N LEU A 223 -0.64 -16.12 -2.43
CA LEU A 223 0.43 -16.66 -1.61
C LEU A 223 0.49 -18.19 -1.71
N ALA A 224 -0.67 -18.87 -1.70
CA ALA A 224 -0.75 -20.31 -1.88
C ALA A 224 -0.14 -20.77 -3.24
N GLU A 225 -0.47 -20.06 -4.33
CA GLU A 225 0.10 -20.31 -5.67
C GLU A 225 1.61 -20.03 -5.74
N ASN A 226 2.13 -19.19 -4.85
CA ASN A 226 3.54 -18.82 -4.76
C ASN A 226 4.30 -19.48 -3.59
N SER A 227 3.72 -20.47 -2.92
CA SER A 227 4.26 -21.12 -1.71
C SER A 227 5.68 -21.69 -1.88
N ASN A 228 6.05 -22.09 -3.09
CA ASN A 228 7.39 -22.55 -3.45
C ASN A 228 8.41 -21.41 -3.63
N THR A 229 7.99 -20.14 -3.48
CA THR A 229 8.83 -18.97 -3.69
C THR A 229 9.19 -18.34 -2.35
N GLN A 230 10.45 -18.46 -1.95
CA GLN A 230 10.93 -17.91 -0.67
C GLN A 230 10.96 -16.37 -0.63
N THR A 231 10.84 -15.70 -1.77
CA THR A 231 10.96 -14.23 -1.91
C THR A 231 9.63 -13.49 -1.81
N ILE A 232 8.51 -14.18 -1.63
CA ILE A 232 7.19 -13.55 -1.43
C ILE A 232 6.66 -13.92 -0.06
N GLY A 233 6.22 -12.92 0.70
CA GLY A 233 5.73 -13.09 2.06
C GLY A 233 4.54 -12.19 2.41
N TYR A 234 3.97 -12.45 3.57
CA TYR A 234 2.87 -11.68 4.15
C TYR A 234 3.16 -11.30 5.60
N PHE A 235 2.87 -10.05 5.94
CA PHE A 235 2.87 -9.56 7.32
C PHE A 235 1.42 -9.22 7.72
N PRO A 236 0.76 -10.00 8.59
CA PRO A 236 -0.67 -9.89 8.90
C PRO A 236 -0.96 -8.76 9.89
N SER A 237 -0.69 -7.50 9.50
CA SER A 237 -0.86 -6.34 10.38
C SER A 237 -2.32 -6.00 10.66
N TYR A 238 -3.24 -6.24 9.70
CA TYR A 238 -4.67 -6.03 9.91
C TYR A 238 -5.21 -7.02 10.92
N GLU A 239 -4.92 -8.29 10.73
CA GLU A 239 -5.36 -9.38 11.59
C GLU A 239 -4.79 -9.24 13.01
N PHE A 240 -3.53 -8.83 13.14
CA PHE A 240 -2.93 -8.56 14.45
C PHE A 240 -3.72 -7.52 15.25
N VAL A 241 -4.13 -6.42 14.62
CA VAL A 241 -4.89 -5.37 15.31
C VAL A 241 -6.35 -5.75 15.52
N THR A 242 -6.98 -6.44 14.57
CA THR A 242 -8.43 -6.70 14.62
C THR A 242 -8.81 -7.98 15.35
N GLU A 243 -7.92 -9.00 15.32
CA GLU A 243 -8.22 -10.32 15.87
C GLU A 243 -7.42 -10.63 17.14
N GLU A 244 -6.10 -10.29 17.19
CA GLU A 244 -5.28 -10.54 18.37
C GLU A 244 -5.47 -9.44 19.43
N LEU A 245 -5.33 -8.15 19.06
CA LEU A 245 -5.55 -7.04 19.98
C LEU A 245 -7.06 -6.82 20.24
N ASN A 246 -7.87 -6.88 19.22
CA ASN A 246 -9.33 -6.92 19.20
C ASN A 246 -10.03 -5.95 20.17
N ASP A 247 -9.59 -4.70 20.26
CA ASP A 247 -10.18 -3.67 21.10
C ASP A 247 -10.13 -2.30 20.40
N TRP A 248 -11.21 -1.52 20.54
CA TRP A 248 -11.30 -0.18 19.97
C TRP A 248 -10.38 0.85 20.61
N SER A 249 -9.81 0.58 21.77
CA SER A 249 -8.80 1.43 22.43
C SER A 249 -7.48 1.49 21.65
N PHE A 250 -7.22 0.52 20.78
CA PHE A 250 -6.08 0.50 19.87
C PHE A 250 -6.25 1.44 18.66
N PHE A 251 -7.41 2.09 18.51
CA PHE A 251 -7.68 3.06 17.48
C PHE A 251 -7.82 4.47 18.07
N ARG A 252 -7.40 5.49 17.31
CA ARG A 252 -7.59 6.91 17.65
C ARG A 252 -9.08 7.24 17.79
N ASP A 253 -9.40 8.45 18.22
CA ASP A 253 -10.79 8.91 18.40
C ASP A 253 -11.61 8.83 17.10
N ASP A 254 -10.97 8.95 15.94
CA ASP A 254 -11.60 8.77 14.63
C ASP A 254 -12.05 7.32 14.34
N LYS A 255 -11.66 6.36 15.18
CA LYS A 255 -11.93 4.92 15.05
C LYS A 255 -11.45 4.29 13.74
N MET A 256 -10.61 5.02 12.98
CA MET A 256 -10.07 4.58 11.71
C MET A 256 -8.58 4.25 11.81
N HIS A 257 -7.80 5.13 12.40
CA HIS A 257 -6.35 4.99 12.48
C HIS A 257 -5.91 4.33 13.79
N PRO A 258 -4.98 3.38 13.75
CA PRO A 258 -4.30 2.89 14.95
C PRO A 258 -3.68 4.03 15.75
N THR A 259 -3.64 3.90 17.08
CA THR A 259 -2.93 4.86 17.94
C THR A 259 -1.41 4.76 17.72
N PRO A 260 -0.60 5.75 18.13
CA PRO A 260 0.86 5.65 18.09
C PRO A 260 1.37 4.41 18.84
N GLU A 261 0.79 4.10 19.99
CA GLU A 261 1.15 2.93 20.82
C GLU A 261 0.83 1.61 20.08
N THR A 262 -0.28 1.58 19.33
CA THR A 262 -0.63 0.43 18.48
C THR A 262 0.38 0.26 17.34
N ILE A 263 0.82 1.37 16.75
CA ILE A 263 1.89 1.33 15.72
C ILE A 263 3.19 0.78 16.32
N ASP A 264 3.52 1.14 17.57
CA ASP A 264 4.68 0.62 18.26
C ASP A 264 4.59 -0.90 18.48
N LEU A 265 3.42 -1.41 18.90
CA LEU A 265 3.19 -2.86 19.05
C LEU A 265 3.32 -3.60 17.70
N ILE A 266 2.76 -3.05 16.63
CA ILE A 266 2.90 -3.64 15.29
C ILE A 266 4.37 -3.63 14.86
N PHE A 267 5.08 -2.53 15.13
CA PHE A 267 6.48 -2.41 14.76
C PHE A 267 7.39 -3.35 15.58
N GLU A 268 7.05 -3.62 16.84
CA GLU A 268 7.72 -4.63 17.65
C GLU A 268 7.57 -6.02 16.99
N LYS A 269 6.34 -6.42 16.60
CA LYS A 269 6.11 -7.67 15.88
C LYS A 269 6.86 -7.72 14.56
N PHE A 270 6.81 -6.64 13.77
CA PHE A 270 7.57 -6.51 12.53
C PHE A 270 9.06 -6.73 12.75
N SER A 271 9.62 -6.12 13.80
CA SER A 271 11.04 -6.26 14.16
C SER A 271 11.38 -7.68 14.58
N GLN A 272 10.51 -8.34 15.34
CA GLN A 272 10.70 -9.75 15.75
C GLN A 272 10.70 -10.69 14.53
N VAL A 273 9.91 -10.41 13.51
CA VAL A 273 9.78 -11.23 12.28
C VAL A 273 10.95 -11.02 11.33
N TYR A 274 11.31 -9.78 11.05
CA TYR A 274 12.18 -9.45 9.91
C TYR A 274 13.58 -8.97 10.30
N ARG A 275 13.78 -8.41 11.50
CA ARG A 275 15.09 -7.82 11.84
C ARG A 275 16.03 -8.82 12.53
N ASN A 276 17.29 -8.77 12.10
CA ASN A 276 18.42 -9.41 12.78
C ASN A 276 19.02 -8.51 13.85
#